data_b20ffbaba7fb3c7ddffcf8515045a4c3
#
_entry.id   b20ffbaba7fb3c7ddffcf8515045a4c3
#
_cell.length_a   1.000
_cell.length_b   1.000
_cell.length_c   1.000
_cell.angle_alpha   90.00
_cell.angle_beta   90.00
_cell.angle_gamma   90.00
#
_symmetry.space_group_name_H-M   'P 1'
#
loop_
_entity.id
_entity.type
_entity.pdbx_description
1 polymer ?
#
loop_
_entity_poly.entity_id
_entity_poly.type
_entity_poly.pdbx_seq_one_letter_code
_entity_poly.pdbx_strand_id
1 'polypeptide(L)'
;MILLTIILVFVIYFLFLLKNNLKNLNLKIIIISIFLITISSIYFFNSSSFKNLEEYKNLYSKNLVIRDNIKIIKENIPNLVSKLNSNPNDFNGWLMLGKSYSILQKYTMASRAYQIALNLNPNNLDVIKEYILVLRSDSEKDN
;
A
#
# COMPACT_ATOMS: atom_id res chain seq x y z
N MET A 1 23.64 7.03 -14.38
CA MET A 1 24.79 7.39 -15.25
C MET A 1 24.90 8.89 -15.49
N ILE A 2 23.88 9.56 -16.01
CA ILE A 2 23.91 11.01 -16.35
C ILE A 2 24.28 11.90 -15.14
N LEU A 3 23.78 11.62 -13.95
CA LEU A 3 24.09 12.38 -12.73
C LEU A 3 25.57 12.29 -12.34
N LEU A 4 26.17 11.11 -12.48
CA LEU A 4 27.56 10.86 -12.18
C LEU A 4 28.50 11.60 -13.15
N THR A 5 28.12 11.69 -14.43
CA THR A 5 28.89 12.45 -15.43
C THR A 5 28.82 13.95 -15.18
N ILE A 6 27.66 14.47 -14.78
CA ILE A 6 27.49 15.89 -14.43
C ILE A 6 28.34 16.25 -13.19
N ILE A 7 28.34 15.39 -12.15
CA ILE A 7 29.16 15.60 -10.96
C ILE A 7 30.63 15.58 -11.32
N LEU A 8 31.08 14.68 -12.16
CA LEU A 8 32.47 14.55 -12.58
C LEU A 8 32.94 15.78 -13.37
N VAL A 9 32.14 16.28 -14.30
CA VAL A 9 32.42 17.51 -15.05
C VAL A 9 32.50 18.72 -14.11
N PHE A 10 31.60 18.81 -13.11
CA PHE A 10 31.60 19.87 -12.12
C PHE A 10 32.84 19.82 -11.21
N VAL A 11 33.29 18.63 -10.80
CA VAL A 11 34.51 18.45 -10.01
C VAL A 11 35.76 18.87 -10.79
N ILE A 12 35.85 18.48 -12.07
CA ILE A 12 36.97 18.87 -12.94
C ILE A 12 37.02 20.40 -13.13
N TYR A 13 35.87 21.00 -13.38
CA TYR A 13 35.76 22.45 -13.51
C TYR A 13 36.13 23.19 -12.22
N PHE A 14 35.72 22.66 -11.08
CA PHE A 14 36.07 23.19 -9.75
C PHE A 14 37.57 23.10 -9.45
N LEU A 15 38.20 21.95 -9.77
CA LEU A 15 39.66 21.80 -9.62
C LEU A 15 40.43 22.74 -10.56
N PHE A 16 39.92 22.97 -11.76
CA PHE A 16 40.48 23.97 -12.71
C PHE A 16 40.42 25.38 -12.14
N LEU A 17 39.30 25.81 -11.56
CA LEU A 17 39.15 27.12 -10.90
C LEU A 17 40.10 27.28 -9.70
N LEU A 18 40.30 26.22 -8.90
CA LEU A 18 41.24 26.24 -7.78
C LEU A 18 42.70 26.38 -8.22
N LYS A 19 43.05 25.77 -9.36
CA LYS A 19 44.39 25.84 -9.95
C LYS A 19 44.68 27.17 -10.59
N ASN A 20 43.66 27.84 -11.16
CA ASN A 20 43.79 29.13 -11.78
C ASN A 20 43.74 30.25 -10.71
N ASN A 21 44.87 30.55 -10.17
CA ASN A 21 45.40 31.64 -9.31
C ASN A 21 44.39 32.75 -8.88
N LEU A 22 43.31 32.35 -8.19
CA LEU A 22 42.46 33.33 -7.50
C LEU A 22 43.25 33.89 -6.33
N LYS A 23 43.82 35.08 -6.46
CA LYS A 23 44.60 35.74 -5.41
C LYS A 23 43.76 36.09 -4.16
N ASN A 24 42.44 36.07 -4.27
CA ASN A 24 41.53 36.48 -3.22
C ASN A 24 41.01 35.25 -2.42
N LEU A 25 41.51 35.06 -1.16
CA LEU A 25 41.16 33.95 -0.28
C LEU A 25 39.63 33.92 -0.01
N ASN A 26 39.00 35.09 0.15
CA ASN A 26 37.56 35.19 0.44
C ASN A 26 36.71 34.66 -0.73
N LEU A 27 37.14 34.93 -1.98
CA LEU A 27 36.45 34.42 -3.17
C LEU A 27 36.52 32.89 -3.28
N LYS A 28 37.65 32.28 -2.90
CA LYS A 28 37.82 30.82 -2.83
C LYS A 28 36.85 30.20 -1.83
N ILE A 29 36.75 30.77 -0.63
CA ILE A 29 35.84 30.29 0.43
C ILE A 29 34.38 30.37 -0.03
N ILE A 30 33.98 31.45 -0.69
CA ILE A 30 32.60 31.59 -1.23
C ILE A 30 32.30 30.52 -2.27
N ILE A 31 33.20 30.25 -3.20
CA ILE A 31 33.02 29.22 -4.24
C ILE A 31 32.89 27.82 -3.62
N ILE A 32 33.73 27.52 -2.62
CA ILE A 32 33.70 26.23 -1.90
C ILE A 32 32.36 26.06 -1.16
N SER A 33 31.89 27.10 -0.46
CA SER A 33 30.63 27.04 0.28
C SER A 33 29.42 26.87 -0.66
N ILE A 34 29.37 27.56 -1.80
CA ILE A 34 28.33 27.35 -2.82
C ILE A 34 28.35 25.93 -3.34
N PHE A 35 29.53 25.36 -3.58
CA PHE A 35 29.68 23.98 -4.07
C PHE A 35 29.18 22.95 -3.03
N LEU A 36 29.50 23.11 -1.76
CA LEU A 36 29.00 22.25 -0.68
C LEU A 36 27.49 22.35 -0.51
N ILE A 37 26.91 23.54 -0.63
CA ILE A 37 25.47 23.75 -0.56
C ILE A 37 24.75 23.04 -1.73
N THR A 38 25.30 23.15 -2.95
CA THR A 38 24.69 22.51 -4.14
C THR A 38 24.74 20.98 -4.04
N ILE A 39 25.86 20.40 -3.59
CA ILE A 39 25.97 18.94 -3.35
C ILE A 39 24.99 18.48 -2.27
N SER A 40 24.92 19.20 -1.14
CA SER A 40 23.99 18.88 -0.06
C SER A 40 22.53 18.94 -0.51
N SER A 41 22.17 19.95 -1.32
CA SER A 41 20.84 20.10 -1.90
C SER A 41 20.46 18.95 -2.84
N ILE A 42 21.40 18.56 -3.72
CA ILE A 42 21.20 17.42 -4.64
C ILE A 42 21.03 16.11 -3.87
N TYR A 43 21.84 15.88 -2.85
CA TYR A 43 21.75 14.69 -1.99
C TYR A 43 20.42 14.63 -1.24
N PHE A 44 20.00 15.74 -0.65
CA PHE A 44 18.73 15.85 0.08
C PHE A 44 17.53 15.62 -0.84
N PHE A 45 17.51 16.27 -2.01
CA PHE A 45 16.43 16.12 -2.99
C PHE A 45 16.35 14.68 -3.54
N ASN A 46 17.48 14.08 -3.86
CA ASN A 46 17.52 12.72 -4.39
C ASN A 46 17.11 11.67 -3.34
N SER A 47 17.54 11.85 -2.10
CA SER A 47 17.18 10.93 -1.00
C SER A 47 15.69 10.95 -0.66
N SER A 48 15.06 12.13 -0.59
CA SER A 48 13.64 12.25 -0.29
C SER A 48 12.76 11.78 -1.44
N SER A 49 13.11 12.11 -2.68
CA SER A 49 12.39 11.67 -3.88
C SER A 49 12.44 10.16 -4.08
N PHE A 50 13.56 9.52 -3.74
CA PHE A 50 13.71 8.07 -3.85
C PHE A 50 12.85 7.31 -2.84
N LYS A 51 12.79 7.78 -1.59
CA LYS A 51 11.92 7.19 -0.55
C LYS A 51 10.45 7.28 -0.92
N ASN A 52 10.01 8.44 -1.40
CA ASN A 52 8.62 8.64 -1.83
C ASN A 52 8.24 7.75 -3.02
N LEU A 53 9.18 7.53 -3.96
CA LEU A 53 8.93 6.67 -5.11
C LEU A 53 8.80 5.19 -4.73
N GLU A 54 9.65 4.69 -3.82
CA GLU A 54 9.56 3.31 -3.32
C GLU A 54 8.28 3.08 -2.52
N GLU A 55 7.91 4.01 -1.66
CA GLU A 55 6.65 3.97 -0.92
C GLU A 55 5.45 3.97 -1.86
N TYR A 56 5.44 4.84 -2.87
CA TYR A 56 4.40 4.89 -3.89
C TYR A 56 4.29 3.58 -4.68
N LYS A 57 5.41 3.00 -5.12
CA LYS A 57 5.43 1.70 -5.82
C LYS A 57 4.89 0.58 -4.95
N ASN A 58 5.28 0.53 -3.67
CA ASN A 58 4.81 -0.46 -2.74
C ASN A 58 3.29 -0.34 -2.49
N LEU A 59 2.79 0.88 -2.32
CA LEU A 59 1.37 1.15 -2.17
C LEU A 59 0.59 0.77 -3.44
N TYR A 60 1.12 1.12 -4.61
CA TYR A 60 0.51 0.79 -5.89
C TYR A 60 0.43 -0.72 -6.13
N SER A 61 1.52 -1.45 -5.88
CA SER A 61 1.55 -2.92 -6.01
C SER A 61 0.58 -3.60 -5.03
N LYS A 62 0.52 -3.14 -3.78
CA LYS A 62 -0.43 -3.64 -2.78
C LYS A 62 -1.89 -3.41 -3.22
N ASN A 63 -2.20 -2.25 -3.78
CA ASN A 63 -3.53 -1.93 -4.27
C ASN A 63 -3.95 -2.79 -5.49
N LEU A 64 -2.99 -3.15 -6.35
CA LEU A 64 -3.24 -4.09 -7.45
C LEU A 64 -3.61 -5.48 -6.93
N VAL A 65 -2.82 -6.02 -6.00
CA VAL A 65 -3.07 -7.34 -5.38
C VAL A 65 -4.45 -7.36 -4.69
N ILE A 66 -4.80 -6.32 -3.96
CA ILE A 66 -6.12 -6.21 -3.31
C ILE A 66 -7.23 -6.22 -4.36
N ARG A 67 -7.10 -5.48 -5.45
CA ARG A 67 -8.08 -5.42 -6.53
C ARG A 67 -8.29 -6.76 -7.22
N ASP A 68 -7.20 -7.48 -7.50
CA ASP A 68 -7.25 -8.80 -8.12
C ASP A 68 -7.91 -9.81 -7.19
N ASN A 69 -7.60 -9.79 -5.90
CA ASN A 69 -8.25 -10.64 -4.89
C ASN A 69 -9.76 -10.35 -4.78
N ILE A 70 -10.18 -9.09 -4.79
CA ILE A 70 -11.60 -8.70 -4.78
C ILE A 70 -12.32 -9.25 -6.03
N LYS A 71 -11.69 -9.18 -7.19
CA LYS A 71 -12.24 -9.72 -8.44
C LYS A 71 -12.45 -11.23 -8.34
N ILE A 72 -11.44 -11.97 -7.92
CA ILE A 72 -11.50 -13.43 -7.74
C ILE A 72 -12.61 -13.81 -6.75
N ILE A 73 -12.73 -13.11 -5.62
CA ILE A 73 -13.79 -13.35 -4.64
C ILE A 73 -15.16 -13.14 -5.29
N LYS A 74 -15.35 -12.03 -5.99
CA LYS A 74 -16.63 -11.70 -6.65
C LYS A 74 -17.04 -12.77 -7.70
N GLU A 75 -16.09 -13.27 -8.46
CA GLU A 75 -16.31 -14.30 -9.49
C GLU A 75 -16.64 -15.66 -8.88
N ASN A 76 -16.12 -15.98 -7.69
CA ASN A 76 -16.34 -17.27 -7.03
C ASN A 76 -17.63 -17.36 -6.21
N ILE A 77 -18.24 -16.25 -5.82
CA ILE A 77 -19.48 -16.22 -5.01
C ILE A 77 -20.62 -17.03 -5.64
N PRO A 78 -20.95 -16.89 -6.94
CA PRO A 78 -22.05 -17.66 -7.54
C PRO A 78 -21.86 -19.17 -7.44
N ASN A 79 -20.64 -19.64 -7.64
CA ASN A 79 -20.30 -21.07 -7.50
C ASN A 79 -20.46 -21.55 -6.05
N LEU A 80 -19.98 -20.73 -5.09
CA LEU A 80 -20.11 -21.04 -3.66
C LEU A 80 -21.58 -21.10 -3.24
N VAL A 81 -22.40 -20.15 -3.68
CA VAL A 81 -23.86 -20.16 -3.42
C VAL A 81 -24.53 -21.40 -4.02
N SER A 82 -24.17 -21.78 -5.24
CA SER A 82 -24.69 -23.01 -5.85
C SER A 82 -24.36 -24.28 -5.06
N LYS A 83 -23.12 -24.37 -4.56
CA LYS A 83 -22.71 -25.49 -3.69
C LYS A 83 -23.48 -25.51 -2.39
N LEU A 84 -23.72 -24.36 -1.76
CA LEU A 84 -24.47 -24.25 -0.52
C LEU A 84 -25.95 -24.57 -0.70
N ASN A 85 -26.53 -24.29 -1.87
CA ASN A 85 -27.88 -24.71 -2.20
C ASN A 85 -28.00 -26.25 -2.29
N SER A 86 -26.94 -26.94 -2.76
CA SER A 86 -26.89 -28.38 -2.82
C SER A 86 -26.50 -29.04 -1.47
N ASN A 87 -25.75 -28.33 -0.64
CA ASN A 87 -25.33 -28.78 0.68
C ASN A 87 -25.53 -27.67 1.74
N PRO A 88 -26.74 -27.43 2.22
CA PRO A 88 -27.05 -26.33 3.13
C PRO A 88 -26.45 -26.48 4.51
N ASN A 89 -25.97 -27.68 4.90
CA ASN A 89 -25.38 -27.96 6.20
C ASN A 89 -23.84 -27.77 6.21
N ASP A 90 -23.26 -27.20 5.15
CA ASP A 90 -21.83 -26.89 5.10
C ASP A 90 -21.50 -25.62 5.88
N PHE A 91 -21.16 -25.79 7.16
CA PHE A 91 -20.72 -24.71 8.02
C PHE A 91 -19.58 -23.89 7.43
N ASN A 92 -18.55 -24.56 6.90
CA ASN A 92 -17.38 -23.88 6.34
C ASN A 92 -17.72 -23.07 5.07
N GLY A 93 -18.63 -23.59 4.26
CA GLY A 93 -19.13 -22.88 3.10
C GLY A 93 -19.89 -21.59 3.48
N TRP A 94 -20.76 -21.65 4.48
CA TRP A 94 -21.47 -20.44 4.96
C TRP A 94 -20.52 -19.44 5.61
N LEU A 95 -19.53 -19.89 6.39
CA LEU A 95 -18.48 -19.03 6.93
C LEU A 95 -17.67 -18.35 5.83
N MET A 96 -17.28 -19.10 4.80
CA MET A 96 -16.56 -18.55 3.65
C MET A 96 -17.39 -17.51 2.89
N LEU A 97 -18.70 -17.79 2.70
CA LEU A 97 -19.62 -16.85 2.04
C LEU A 97 -19.76 -15.55 2.83
N GLY A 98 -19.88 -15.64 4.15
CA GLY A 98 -19.92 -14.49 5.06
C GLY A 98 -18.66 -13.63 4.95
N LYS A 99 -17.48 -14.24 5.00
CA LYS A 99 -16.20 -13.54 4.81
C LYS A 99 -16.10 -12.89 3.43
N SER A 100 -16.52 -13.59 2.38
CA SER A 100 -16.51 -13.06 1.01
C SER A 100 -17.37 -11.82 0.86
N TYR A 101 -18.58 -11.84 1.40
CA TYR A 101 -19.45 -10.67 1.40
C TYR A 101 -18.93 -9.53 2.28
N SER A 102 -18.32 -9.84 3.42
CA SER A 102 -17.70 -8.83 4.29
C SER A 102 -16.56 -8.09 3.58
N ILE A 103 -15.68 -8.80 2.87
CA ILE A 103 -14.59 -8.20 2.07
C ILE A 103 -15.17 -7.30 0.96
N LEU A 104 -16.29 -7.67 0.38
CA LEU A 104 -17.00 -6.87 -0.62
C LEU A 104 -17.86 -5.73 -0.02
N GLN A 105 -17.79 -5.54 1.30
CA GLN A 105 -18.59 -4.56 2.05
C GLN A 105 -20.11 -4.71 1.86
N LYS A 106 -20.56 -5.94 1.56
CA LYS A 106 -21.97 -6.32 1.46
C LYS A 106 -22.45 -6.84 2.83
N TYR A 107 -22.48 -5.96 3.81
CA TYR A 107 -22.64 -6.32 5.22
C TYR A 107 -23.94 -7.05 5.52
N THR A 108 -25.05 -6.62 4.95
CA THR A 108 -26.35 -7.29 5.10
C THR A 108 -26.32 -8.74 4.58
N MET A 109 -25.59 -9.03 3.49
CA MET A 109 -25.45 -10.39 2.96
C MET A 109 -24.47 -11.20 3.80
N ALA A 110 -23.41 -10.56 4.29
CA ALA A 110 -22.43 -11.20 5.19
C ALA A 110 -23.10 -11.63 6.50
N SER A 111 -23.90 -10.76 7.12
CA SER A 111 -24.60 -11.05 8.37
C SER A 111 -25.53 -12.27 8.24
N ARG A 112 -26.27 -12.36 7.12
CA ARG A 112 -27.14 -13.53 6.87
C ARG A 112 -26.33 -14.83 6.73
N ALA A 113 -25.22 -14.81 6.02
CA ALA A 113 -24.36 -15.99 5.87
C ALA A 113 -23.75 -16.43 7.22
N TYR A 114 -23.26 -15.47 8.02
CA TYR A 114 -22.74 -15.76 9.37
C TYR A 114 -23.84 -16.29 10.32
N GLN A 115 -25.05 -15.76 10.22
CA GLN A 115 -26.18 -16.25 11.02
C GLN A 115 -26.48 -17.72 10.71
N ILE A 116 -26.45 -18.14 9.43
CA ILE A 116 -26.64 -19.53 9.06
C ILE A 116 -25.47 -20.38 9.57
N ALA A 117 -24.25 -19.91 9.45
CA ALA A 117 -23.10 -20.59 10.02
C ALA A 117 -23.22 -20.78 11.54
N LEU A 118 -23.68 -19.77 12.28
CA LEU A 118 -23.92 -19.84 13.72
C LEU A 118 -25.08 -20.81 14.08
N ASN A 119 -26.12 -20.91 13.25
CA ASN A 119 -27.16 -21.90 13.45
C ASN A 119 -26.64 -23.35 13.35
N LEU A 120 -25.61 -23.56 12.50
CA LEU A 120 -24.95 -24.86 12.35
C LEU A 120 -23.91 -25.14 13.44
N ASN A 121 -23.25 -24.10 13.97
CA ASN A 121 -22.28 -24.18 15.05
C ASN A 121 -22.37 -22.95 15.98
N PRO A 122 -23.29 -22.97 16.97
CA PRO A 122 -23.61 -21.79 17.79
C PRO A 122 -22.47 -21.32 18.70
N ASN A 123 -21.54 -22.20 19.05
CA ASN A 123 -20.47 -21.90 20.00
C ASN A 123 -19.16 -21.49 19.34
N ASN A 124 -19.17 -21.22 18.04
CA ASN A 124 -17.96 -20.80 17.33
C ASN A 124 -17.66 -19.31 17.58
N LEU A 125 -16.75 -19.07 18.52
CA LEU A 125 -16.37 -17.71 18.93
C LEU A 125 -15.82 -16.84 17.80
N ASP A 126 -15.14 -17.43 16.84
CA ASP A 126 -14.58 -16.67 15.71
C ASP A 126 -15.68 -16.17 14.78
N VAL A 127 -16.68 -17.00 14.51
CA VAL A 127 -17.86 -16.59 13.72
C VAL A 127 -18.68 -15.53 14.46
N ILE A 128 -18.84 -15.66 15.77
CA ILE A 128 -19.53 -14.67 16.60
C ILE A 128 -18.83 -13.31 16.50
N LYS A 129 -17.51 -13.25 16.60
CA LYS A 129 -16.73 -12.01 16.46
C LYS A 129 -16.92 -11.37 15.09
N GLU A 130 -16.78 -12.15 14.02
CA GLU A 130 -16.96 -11.68 12.65
C GLU A 130 -18.38 -11.15 12.41
N TYR A 131 -19.39 -11.85 12.93
CA TYR A 131 -20.78 -11.43 12.83
C TYR A 131 -21.05 -10.10 13.53
N ILE A 132 -20.52 -9.91 14.75
CA ILE A 132 -20.64 -8.63 15.49
C ILE A 132 -19.96 -7.50 14.73
N LEU A 133 -18.75 -7.72 14.17
CA LEU A 133 -18.05 -6.71 13.38
C LEU A 133 -18.87 -6.28 12.15
N VAL A 134 -19.48 -7.22 11.46
CA VAL A 134 -20.32 -6.96 10.29
C VAL A 134 -21.57 -6.16 10.66
N LEU A 135 -22.26 -6.52 11.76
CA LEU A 135 -23.44 -5.79 12.25
C LEU A 135 -23.10 -4.33 12.59
N ARG A 136 -21.95 -4.11 13.23
CA ARG A 136 -21.46 -2.77 13.53
C ARG A 136 -21.19 -1.96 12.26
N SER A 137 -20.51 -2.56 11.28
CA SER A 137 -20.20 -1.88 10.01
C SER A 137 -21.42 -1.58 9.16
N ASP A 138 -22.48 -2.39 9.26
CA ASP A 138 -23.77 -2.15 8.60
C ASP A 138 -24.48 -0.92 9.22
N SER A 139 -24.48 -0.83 10.55
CA SER A 139 -25.10 0.31 11.25
C SER A 139 -24.36 1.65 11.06
N GLU A 140 -23.06 1.63 10.88
CA GLU A 140 -22.25 2.84 10.61
C GLU A 140 -22.43 3.38 9.19
N LYS A 141 -22.96 2.58 8.27
CA LYS A 141 -23.16 2.96 6.87
C LYS A 141 -24.52 3.67 6.63
N ASP A 142 -25.49 3.45 7.54
CA ASP A 142 -26.82 4.03 7.44
C ASP A 142 -26.94 5.38 8.17
N ASN A 143 -25.86 5.87 8.84
CA ASN A 143 -25.74 7.17 9.48
C ASN A 143 -24.85 8.12 8.67
#